data_470a038e18cb7771ffe660f5379b9c8f
#
_entry.id   470a038e18cb7771ffe660f5379b9c8f
#
_cell.length_a   1.000
_cell.length_b   1.000
_cell.length_c   1.000
_cell.angle_alpha   90.00
_cell.angle_beta   90.00
_cell.angle_gamma   90.00
#
_symmetry.space_group_name_H-M   'P 1'
#
loop_
_entity.id
_entity.type
_entity.pdbx_description
1 polymer ?
#
loop_
_entity_poly.entity_id
_entity_poly.type
_entity_poly.pdbx_seq_one_letter_code
_entity_poly.pdbx_strand_id
1 'polypeptide(L)'
;KQCLVGSEMCIRDSNKIISLNDVKGENGTLIMFICNHCPYVLAVIKNVVEDCKDLENDGIKSLAIMSNDPKRYEEDSFDNMVKFSKNHNFNFPYVIDETQQVAKTYGAVCTPDFFGYNKDLELQYRGRIRELQNLKPTENGDSELKKAMKMIAKSNKGPYEQFPSMGCSIKWLSLIHI
;
A
#
# COMPACT_ATOMS: atom_id res chain seq x y z
N LYS A 1 -18.09 8.36 5.47
CA LYS A 1 -17.01 8.67 4.53
C LYS A 1 -15.68 8.69 5.27
N GLN A 2 -14.81 7.73 4.93
CA GLN A 2 -13.45 7.72 5.44
C GLN A 2 -12.59 8.51 4.44
N CYS A 3 -12.20 9.72 4.82
CA CYS A 3 -11.30 10.56 4.04
C CYS A 3 -9.86 10.32 4.51
N LEU A 4 -8.91 10.51 3.63
CA LEU A 4 -7.52 10.68 4.05
C LEU A 4 -7.43 11.93 4.92
N VAL A 5 -7.03 11.76 6.19
CA VAL A 5 -6.96 12.85 7.17
C VAL A 5 -5.51 13.08 7.56
N GLY A 6 -5.07 14.33 7.42
CA GLY A 6 -3.85 14.80 8.05
C GLY A 6 -2.63 14.89 7.13
N SER A 7 -1.66 15.61 7.61
CA SER A 7 -0.31 15.73 7.06
C SER A 7 0.58 14.64 7.67
N GLU A 8 0.21 13.37 7.47
CA GLU A 8 1.05 12.28 7.94
C GLU A 8 2.34 12.26 7.14
N MET A 9 3.45 12.30 7.84
CA MET A 9 4.77 12.36 7.24
C MET A 9 5.51 11.06 7.52
N CYS A 10 5.96 10.41 6.46
CA CYS A 10 6.77 9.20 6.53
C CYS A 10 8.12 9.43 5.86
N ILE A 11 9.14 8.71 6.31
CA ILE A 11 10.47 8.80 5.72
C ILE A 11 10.53 7.90 4.49
N ARG A 12 10.95 8.48 3.36
CA ARG A 12 11.15 7.78 2.10
C ARG A 12 12.48 7.02 2.09
N ASP A 13 12.59 6.03 1.19
CA ASP A 13 13.81 5.31 0.82
C ASP A 13 15.02 6.18 0.46
N SER A 14 14.80 7.47 0.17
CA SER A 14 15.82 8.50 -0.11
C SER A 14 16.04 9.49 1.04
N ASN A 15 15.67 9.16 2.28
CA ASN A 15 15.73 10.05 3.46
C ASN A 15 14.90 11.35 3.34
N LYS A 16 13.91 11.39 2.46
CA LYS A 16 12.96 12.50 2.34
C LYS A 16 11.67 12.20 3.07
N ILE A 17 11.14 13.19 3.73
CA ILE A 17 9.80 13.14 4.31
C ILE A 17 8.79 13.34 3.18
N ILE A 18 7.77 12.49 3.13
CA ILE A 18 6.67 12.57 2.17
C ILE A 18 5.36 12.84 2.89
N SER A 19 4.62 13.80 2.41
CA SER A 19 3.25 14.09 2.81
C SER A 19 2.24 13.55 1.80
N LEU A 20 0.98 13.46 2.21
CA LEU A 20 -0.11 13.06 1.31
C LEU A 20 -0.19 13.95 0.07
N ASN A 21 0.05 15.26 0.20
CA ASN A 21 0.02 16.19 -0.93
C ASN A 21 1.07 15.86 -2.00
N ASP A 22 2.20 15.26 -1.62
CA ASP A 22 3.25 14.88 -2.57
C ASP A 22 2.85 13.67 -3.43
N VAL A 23 1.94 12.84 -2.91
CA VAL A 23 1.52 11.59 -3.54
C VAL A 23 0.07 11.59 -4.01
N LYS A 24 -0.64 12.69 -3.86
CA LYS A 24 -2.01 12.82 -4.39
C LYS A 24 -2.00 12.76 -5.91
N GLY A 25 -2.73 11.81 -6.47
CA GLY A 25 -2.93 11.68 -7.91
C GLY A 25 -4.10 12.56 -8.39
N GLU A 26 -4.08 12.91 -9.67
CA GLU A 26 -5.10 13.73 -10.31
C GLU A 26 -6.48 13.04 -10.31
N ASN A 27 -6.51 11.75 -10.57
CA ASN A 27 -7.73 10.96 -10.70
C ASN A 27 -7.93 9.95 -9.57
N GLY A 28 -6.95 9.81 -8.68
CA GLY A 28 -7.01 8.92 -7.52
C GLY A 28 -5.66 8.67 -6.89
N THR A 29 -5.70 8.09 -5.70
CA THR A 29 -4.50 7.78 -4.92
C THR A 29 -4.61 6.38 -4.33
N LEU A 30 -3.58 5.56 -4.52
CA LEU A 30 -3.49 4.22 -3.96
C LEU A 30 -2.49 4.21 -2.81
N ILE A 31 -2.93 3.86 -1.62
CA ILE A 31 -2.09 3.67 -0.43
C ILE A 31 -2.01 2.18 -0.14
N MET A 32 -0.79 1.68 0.07
CA MET A 32 -0.53 0.26 0.28
C MET A 32 0.31 0.06 1.52
N PHE A 33 -0.14 -0.79 2.44
CA PHE A 33 0.68 -1.23 3.56
C PHE A 33 1.35 -2.54 3.18
N ILE A 34 2.66 -2.54 3.06
CA ILE A 34 3.47 -3.70 2.68
C ILE A 34 4.70 -3.81 3.58
N CYS A 35 5.36 -4.95 3.55
CA CYS A 35 6.65 -5.16 4.20
C CYS A 35 7.54 -6.07 3.34
N ASN A 36 8.80 -6.24 3.71
CA ASN A 36 9.78 -6.91 2.85
C ASN A 36 9.75 -8.44 2.95
N HIS A 37 9.30 -8.99 4.08
CA HIS A 37 9.43 -10.43 4.37
C HIS A 37 8.11 -11.19 4.36
N CYS A 38 6.97 -10.51 4.26
CA CYS A 38 5.65 -11.20 4.27
C CYS A 38 5.46 -12.06 3.02
N PRO A 39 5.19 -13.37 3.16
CA PRO A 39 4.97 -14.25 2.00
C PRO A 39 3.84 -13.78 1.10
N TYR A 40 2.79 -13.19 1.66
CA TYR A 40 1.68 -12.65 0.87
C TYR A 40 2.09 -11.42 0.05
N VAL A 41 2.97 -10.58 0.58
CA VAL A 41 3.54 -9.46 -0.18
C VAL A 41 4.42 -10.00 -1.31
N LEU A 42 5.33 -10.92 -1.01
CA LEU A 42 6.21 -11.53 -2.00
C LEU A 42 5.45 -12.23 -3.13
N ALA A 43 4.31 -12.83 -2.80
CA ALA A 43 3.46 -13.49 -3.79
C ALA A 43 2.84 -12.53 -4.82
N VAL A 44 2.64 -11.27 -4.47
CA VAL A 44 1.94 -10.28 -5.32
C VAL A 44 2.78 -9.09 -5.73
N ILE A 45 3.99 -8.91 -5.21
CA ILE A 45 4.77 -7.68 -5.40
C ILE A 45 5.02 -7.35 -6.89
N LYS A 46 5.24 -8.35 -7.72
CA LYS A 46 5.36 -8.16 -9.16
C LYS A 46 4.08 -7.56 -9.75
N ASN A 47 2.92 -8.10 -9.38
CA ASN A 47 1.63 -7.58 -9.83
C ASN A 47 1.38 -6.16 -9.30
N VAL A 48 1.76 -5.87 -8.06
CA VAL A 48 1.67 -4.51 -7.48
C VAL A 48 2.44 -3.52 -8.34
N VAL A 49 3.68 -3.82 -8.70
CA VAL A 49 4.52 -2.92 -9.51
C VAL A 49 3.94 -2.74 -10.91
N GLU A 50 3.51 -3.82 -11.56
CA GLU A 50 2.89 -3.76 -12.88
C GLU A 50 1.59 -2.95 -12.86
N ASP A 51 0.73 -3.19 -11.88
CA ASP A 51 -0.54 -2.46 -11.72
C ASP A 51 -0.31 -0.98 -11.44
N CYS A 52 0.60 -0.63 -10.52
CA CYS A 52 0.93 0.76 -10.24
C CYS A 52 1.48 1.51 -11.45
N LYS A 53 2.30 0.84 -12.26
CA LYS A 53 2.82 1.42 -13.51
C LYS A 53 1.71 1.71 -14.52
N ASP A 54 0.77 0.78 -14.67
CA ASP A 54 -0.36 0.99 -15.57
C ASP A 54 -1.30 2.09 -15.07
N LEU A 55 -1.58 2.12 -13.75
CA LEU A 55 -2.46 3.10 -13.11
C LEU A 55 -1.92 4.53 -13.18
N GLU A 56 -0.61 4.70 -13.26
CA GLU A 56 0.01 6.01 -13.46
C GLU A 56 -0.46 6.68 -14.75
N ASN A 57 -0.71 5.90 -15.82
CA ASN A 57 -1.28 6.41 -17.06
C ASN A 57 -2.73 6.89 -16.93
N ASP A 58 -3.44 6.43 -15.92
CA ASP A 58 -4.80 6.86 -15.59
C ASP A 58 -4.84 8.04 -14.59
N GLY A 59 -3.70 8.65 -14.27
CA GLY A 59 -3.57 9.76 -13.32
C GLY A 59 -3.69 9.35 -11.86
N ILE A 60 -3.42 8.08 -11.56
CA ILE A 60 -3.40 7.55 -10.20
C ILE A 60 -1.95 7.50 -9.71
N LYS A 61 -1.68 8.07 -8.56
CA LYS A 61 -0.41 7.92 -7.85
C LYS A 61 -0.51 6.85 -6.77
N SER A 62 0.60 6.17 -6.53
CA SER A 62 0.69 5.10 -5.54
C SER A 62 1.75 5.40 -4.50
N LEU A 63 1.52 4.96 -3.26
CA LEU A 63 2.44 5.05 -2.13
C LEU A 63 2.42 3.73 -1.36
N ALA A 64 3.58 3.16 -1.10
CA ALA A 64 3.74 2.03 -0.21
C ALA A 64 4.28 2.48 1.15
N ILE A 65 3.74 1.91 2.24
CA ILE A 65 4.06 2.23 3.62
C ILE A 65 4.44 0.95 4.35
N MET A 66 5.60 0.96 5.00
CA MET A 66 6.05 -0.12 5.89
C MET A 66 5.87 0.34 7.34
N SER A 67 5.05 -0.39 8.09
CA SER A 67 4.69 -0.05 9.47
C SER A 67 5.04 -1.16 10.47
N ASN A 68 5.83 -2.15 10.08
CA ASN A 68 6.33 -3.16 11.02
C ASN A 68 7.43 -2.60 11.94
N ASP A 69 7.56 -3.17 13.13
CA ASP A 69 8.67 -2.87 14.05
C ASP A 69 10.00 -3.40 13.49
N PRO A 70 10.89 -2.55 12.95
CA PRO A 70 12.15 -3.00 12.35
C PRO A 70 13.19 -3.44 13.39
N LYS A 71 12.98 -3.15 14.68
CA LYS A 71 13.87 -3.61 15.75
C LYS A 71 13.69 -5.09 16.06
N ARG A 72 12.48 -5.61 15.85
CA ARG A 72 12.16 -7.04 16.02
C ARG A 72 12.26 -7.82 14.71
N TYR A 73 12.12 -7.14 13.58
CA TYR A 73 12.11 -7.72 12.24
C TYR A 73 13.10 -6.94 11.37
N GLU A 74 14.38 -7.31 11.47
CA GLU A 74 15.48 -6.65 10.75
C GLU A 74 15.28 -6.68 9.23
N GLU A 75 14.55 -7.66 8.71
CA GLU A 75 14.17 -7.76 7.31
C GLU A 75 13.41 -6.51 6.83
N ASP A 76 12.70 -5.83 7.73
CA ASP A 76 11.94 -4.61 7.46
C ASP A 76 12.70 -3.34 7.84
N SER A 77 14.01 -3.42 8.06
CA SER A 77 14.85 -2.23 8.26
C SER A 77 14.82 -1.32 7.05
N PHE A 78 15.10 -0.04 7.28
CA PHE A 78 15.15 0.97 6.22
C PHE A 78 16.12 0.59 5.08
N ASP A 79 17.30 0.09 5.42
CA ASP A 79 18.28 -0.36 4.44
C ASP A 79 17.76 -1.53 3.58
N ASN A 80 17.01 -2.43 4.20
CA ASN A 80 16.38 -3.55 3.48
C ASN A 80 15.18 -3.09 2.65
N MET A 81 14.45 -2.05 3.06
CA MET A 81 13.42 -1.41 2.23
C MET A 81 14.01 -0.81 0.96
N VAL A 82 15.16 -0.13 1.06
CA VAL A 82 15.88 0.42 -0.11
C VAL A 82 16.29 -0.69 -1.08
N LYS A 83 16.83 -1.80 -0.57
CA LYS A 83 17.18 -2.97 -1.38
C LYS A 83 15.95 -3.60 -2.03
N PHE A 84 14.89 -3.78 -1.26
CA PHE A 84 13.63 -4.37 -1.72
C PHE A 84 13.01 -3.57 -2.86
N SER A 85 12.90 -2.25 -2.70
CA SER A 85 12.36 -1.36 -3.72
C SER A 85 13.16 -1.40 -5.02
N LYS A 86 14.50 -1.43 -4.93
CA LYS A 86 15.39 -1.55 -6.09
C LYS A 86 15.26 -2.91 -6.78
N ASN A 87 15.28 -4.00 -6.00
CA ASN A 87 15.22 -5.36 -6.54
C ASN A 87 13.90 -5.64 -7.26
N HIS A 88 12.81 -5.00 -6.84
CA HIS A 88 11.49 -5.15 -7.45
C HIS A 88 11.12 -4.02 -8.42
N ASN A 89 12.05 -3.07 -8.68
CA ASN A 89 11.85 -1.96 -9.61
C ASN A 89 10.62 -1.11 -9.29
N PHE A 90 10.47 -0.68 -8.04
CA PHE A 90 9.35 0.16 -7.62
C PHE A 90 9.31 1.47 -8.41
N ASN A 91 8.17 1.77 -9.00
CA ASN A 91 7.88 3.04 -9.67
C ASN A 91 7.10 4.03 -8.78
N PHE A 92 6.94 3.70 -7.51
CA PHE A 92 6.25 4.48 -6.48
C PHE A 92 7.14 4.64 -5.24
N PRO A 93 6.90 5.68 -4.42
CA PRO A 93 7.59 5.83 -3.15
C PRO A 93 7.31 4.67 -2.19
N TYR A 94 8.32 4.25 -1.45
CA TYR A 94 8.22 3.30 -0.35
C TYR A 94 8.76 3.97 0.91
N VAL A 95 7.90 4.15 1.92
CA VAL A 95 8.18 4.95 3.11
C VAL A 95 8.02 4.13 4.39
N ILE A 96 8.75 4.55 5.44
CA ILE A 96 8.63 3.94 6.76
C ILE A 96 7.73 4.78 7.66
N ASP A 97 6.78 4.13 8.35
CA ASP A 97 5.93 4.68 9.40
C ASP A 97 6.49 4.26 10.77
N GLU A 98 7.55 4.97 11.22
CA GLU A 98 8.29 4.61 12.43
C GLU A 98 7.44 4.56 13.70
N THR A 99 6.46 5.43 13.80
CA THR A 99 5.56 5.52 14.96
C THR A 99 4.36 4.59 14.87
N GLN A 100 4.12 4.00 13.70
CA GLN A 100 2.94 3.20 13.37
C GLN A 100 1.63 3.98 13.48
N GLN A 101 1.71 5.30 13.58
CA GLN A 101 0.53 6.14 13.71
C GLN A 101 -0.25 6.20 12.39
N VAL A 102 0.46 6.18 11.26
CA VAL A 102 -0.17 6.18 9.93
C VAL A 102 -1.00 4.91 9.75
N ALA A 103 -0.42 3.73 10.00
CA ALA A 103 -1.15 2.47 9.91
C ALA A 103 -2.39 2.44 10.82
N LYS A 104 -2.27 2.94 12.04
CA LYS A 104 -3.40 3.04 12.99
C LYS A 104 -4.49 3.97 12.49
N THR A 105 -4.12 5.14 11.95
CA THR A 105 -5.07 6.13 11.40
C THR A 105 -5.84 5.58 10.21
N TYR A 106 -5.16 4.83 9.32
CA TYR A 106 -5.81 4.16 8.20
C TYR A 106 -6.63 2.92 8.61
N GLY A 107 -6.43 2.41 9.82
CA GLY A 107 -7.01 1.15 10.27
C GLY A 107 -6.44 -0.06 9.53
N ALA A 108 -5.17 0.04 9.06
CA ALA A 108 -4.47 -1.06 8.44
C ALA A 108 -4.17 -2.14 9.49
N VAL A 109 -4.36 -3.42 9.13
CA VAL A 109 -4.23 -4.55 10.07
C VAL A 109 -3.27 -5.63 9.57
N CYS A 110 -3.01 -5.68 8.27
CA CYS A 110 -2.18 -6.71 7.66
C CYS A 110 -1.31 -6.14 6.53
N THR A 111 -0.40 -6.96 6.03
CA THR A 111 0.38 -6.70 4.83
C THR A 111 0.24 -7.90 3.86
N PRO A 112 -0.09 -7.66 2.57
CA PRO A 112 -0.45 -6.37 2.00
C PRO A 112 -1.88 -5.94 2.38
N ASP A 113 -2.11 -4.62 2.52
CA ASP A 113 -3.44 -4.03 2.66
C ASP A 113 -3.55 -2.81 1.72
N PHE A 114 -4.64 -2.71 0.95
CA PHE A 114 -4.77 -1.73 -0.12
C PHE A 114 -5.95 -0.80 0.13
N PHE A 115 -5.71 0.51 -0.05
CA PHE A 115 -6.69 1.58 0.15
C PHE A 115 -6.70 2.47 -1.08
N GLY A 116 -7.78 2.44 -1.84
CA GLY A 116 -7.98 3.24 -3.04
C GLY A 116 -8.87 4.46 -2.77
N TYR A 117 -8.33 5.63 -3.04
CA TYR A 117 -9.00 6.91 -2.86
C TYR A 117 -9.28 7.56 -4.21
N ASN A 118 -10.42 8.26 -4.30
CA ASN A 118 -10.73 9.06 -5.47
C ASN A 118 -9.98 10.41 -5.45
N LYS A 119 -10.21 11.27 -6.47
CA LYS A 119 -9.58 12.60 -6.57
C LYS A 119 -9.91 13.53 -5.41
N ASP A 120 -11.03 13.28 -4.72
CA ASP A 120 -11.49 14.05 -3.57
C ASP A 120 -10.99 13.48 -2.24
N LEU A 121 -10.08 12.47 -2.29
CA LEU A 121 -9.53 11.75 -1.16
C LEU A 121 -10.58 11.03 -0.31
N GLU A 122 -11.65 10.58 -0.94
CA GLU A 122 -12.63 9.71 -0.31
C GLU A 122 -12.27 8.24 -0.58
N LEU A 123 -12.31 7.40 0.46
CA LEU A 123 -12.04 5.97 0.32
C LEU A 123 -13.13 5.31 -0.53
N GLN A 124 -12.73 4.68 -1.62
CA GLN A 124 -13.59 4.03 -2.59
C GLN A 124 -13.29 2.54 -2.74
N TYR A 125 -12.09 2.10 -2.34
CA TYR A 125 -11.70 0.71 -2.37
C TYR A 125 -10.86 0.37 -1.13
N ARG A 126 -11.21 -0.72 -0.48
CA ARG A 126 -10.39 -1.35 0.54
C ARG A 126 -10.46 -2.85 0.37
N GLY A 127 -9.34 -3.48 0.06
CA GLY A 127 -9.38 -4.93 -0.18
C GLY A 127 -8.05 -5.48 -0.68
N ARG A 128 -8.13 -6.73 -1.16
CA ARG A 128 -7.00 -7.48 -1.72
C ARG A 128 -6.65 -6.99 -3.12
N ILE A 129 -5.42 -7.27 -3.56
CA ILE A 129 -5.06 -7.02 -4.96
C ILE A 129 -5.74 -8.04 -5.89
N ARG A 130 -5.72 -9.31 -5.49
CA ARG A 130 -6.38 -10.43 -6.19
C ARG A 130 -6.49 -11.64 -5.26
N GLU A 131 -7.26 -12.62 -5.67
CA GLU A 131 -7.33 -13.88 -4.96
C GLU A 131 -6.04 -14.68 -5.08
N LEU A 132 -5.62 -15.25 -3.96
CA LEU A 132 -4.49 -16.16 -3.88
C LEU A 132 -4.93 -17.53 -3.35
N GLN A 133 -4.47 -18.58 -3.99
CA GLN A 133 -4.55 -19.93 -3.48
C GLN A 133 -3.14 -20.49 -3.34
N ASN A 134 -2.76 -20.89 -2.13
CA ASN A 134 -1.41 -21.35 -1.81
C ASN A 134 -0.33 -20.32 -2.25
N LEU A 135 -0.55 -19.05 -1.97
CA LEU A 135 0.33 -17.94 -2.34
C LEU A 135 0.54 -17.78 -3.85
N LYS A 136 -0.39 -18.24 -4.66
CA LYS A 136 -0.39 -18.06 -6.12
C LYS A 136 -1.68 -17.40 -6.57
N PRO A 137 -1.63 -16.47 -7.51
CA PRO A 137 -2.83 -15.91 -8.13
C PRO A 137 -3.71 -17.01 -8.74
N THR A 138 -5.02 -16.96 -8.48
CA THR A 138 -6.00 -17.92 -9.02
C THR A 138 -6.43 -17.59 -10.44
N GLU A 139 -6.31 -16.32 -10.83
CA GLU A 139 -6.72 -15.83 -12.14
C GLU A 139 -5.58 -15.07 -12.83
N ASN A 140 -5.60 -15.12 -14.17
CA ASN A 140 -4.78 -14.29 -15.03
C ASN A 140 -5.52 -13.00 -15.42
N GLY A 141 -4.77 -11.99 -15.91
CA GLY A 141 -5.31 -10.71 -16.35
C GLY A 141 -5.27 -9.64 -15.26
N ASP A 142 -6.07 -8.60 -15.45
CA ASP A 142 -6.11 -7.45 -14.54
C ASP A 142 -6.59 -7.86 -13.14
N SER A 143 -5.89 -7.37 -12.14
CA SER A 143 -6.23 -7.60 -10.73
C SER A 143 -7.55 -6.92 -10.33
N GLU A 144 -8.16 -7.38 -9.24
CA GLU A 144 -9.33 -6.72 -8.64
C GLU A 144 -9.01 -5.27 -8.28
N LEU A 145 -7.82 -5.04 -7.70
CA LEU A 145 -7.32 -3.71 -7.35
C LEU A 145 -7.21 -2.80 -8.58
N LYS A 146 -6.59 -3.27 -9.66
CA LYS A 146 -6.41 -2.49 -10.88
C LYS A 146 -7.74 -2.12 -11.51
N LYS A 147 -8.68 -3.08 -11.60
CA LYS A 147 -10.04 -2.83 -12.09
C LYS A 147 -10.76 -1.77 -11.25
N ALA A 148 -10.67 -1.90 -9.91
CA ALA A 148 -11.28 -0.94 -8.98
C ALA A 148 -10.70 0.46 -9.14
N MET A 149 -9.37 0.60 -9.17
CA MET A 149 -8.71 1.90 -9.32
C MET A 149 -9.01 2.57 -10.67
N LYS A 150 -9.06 1.80 -11.76
CA LYS A 150 -9.49 2.32 -13.07
C LYS A 150 -10.95 2.79 -13.07
N MET A 151 -11.82 2.09 -12.36
CA MET A 151 -13.22 2.50 -12.18
C MET A 151 -13.29 3.81 -11.38
N ILE A 152 -12.52 3.93 -10.31
CA ILE A 152 -12.43 5.15 -9.49
C ILE A 152 -11.95 6.33 -10.32
N ALA A 153 -10.90 6.16 -11.13
CA ALA A 153 -10.39 7.22 -12.00
C ALA A 153 -11.44 7.74 -12.99
N LYS A 154 -12.28 6.85 -13.51
CA LYS A 154 -13.30 7.18 -14.51
C LYS A 154 -14.59 7.74 -13.92
N SER A 155 -15.06 7.20 -12.80
CA SER A 155 -16.39 7.46 -12.25
C SER A 155 -16.38 8.14 -10.88
N ASN A 156 -15.22 8.35 -10.29
CA ASN A 156 -15.02 8.83 -8.91
C ASN A 156 -15.56 7.86 -7.84
N LYS A 157 -15.96 6.65 -8.22
CA LYS A 157 -16.54 5.62 -7.34
C LYS A 157 -15.89 4.27 -7.58
N GLY A 158 -15.69 3.52 -6.50
CA GLY A 158 -15.22 2.14 -6.53
C GLY A 158 -16.32 1.11 -6.78
N PRO A 159 -15.95 -0.16 -6.96
CA PRO A 159 -16.90 -1.26 -7.12
C PRO A 159 -17.72 -1.47 -5.84
N TYR A 160 -18.94 -1.96 -6.00
CA TYR A 160 -19.79 -2.33 -4.86
C TYR A 160 -19.22 -3.55 -4.11
N GLU A 161 -18.82 -4.57 -4.84
CA GLU A 161 -18.24 -5.79 -4.28
C GLU A 161 -16.74 -5.63 -4.10
N GLN A 162 -16.27 -5.84 -2.88
CA GLN A 162 -14.87 -5.76 -2.50
C GLN A 162 -14.53 -6.89 -1.53
N PHE A 163 -13.39 -7.51 -1.72
CA PHE A 163 -12.93 -8.62 -0.90
C PHE A 163 -11.81 -8.17 0.02
N PRO A 164 -11.85 -8.54 1.33
CA PRO A 164 -10.87 -8.10 2.29
C PRO A 164 -9.46 -8.58 1.92
N SER A 165 -8.47 -7.76 2.29
CA SER A 165 -7.06 -8.13 2.19
C SER A 165 -6.77 -9.38 3.00
N MET A 166 -5.89 -10.23 2.48
CA MET A 166 -5.34 -11.40 3.14
C MET A 166 -3.83 -11.23 3.27
N GLY A 167 -3.32 -11.36 4.48
CA GLY A 167 -1.89 -11.16 4.71
C GLY A 167 -1.46 -11.43 6.14
N CYS A 168 -0.19 -11.17 6.42
CA CYS A 168 0.36 -11.24 7.76
C CYS A 168 -0.03 -10.00 8.57
N SER A 169 -0.33 -10.17 9.86
CA SER A 169 -0.59 -9.04 10.74
C SER A 169 0.58 -8.06 10.80
N ILE A 170 0.28 -6.76 10.87
CA ILE A 170 1.30 -5.73 11.14
C ILE A 170 1.98 -6.04 12.48
N LYS A 171 3.29 -5.91 12.52
CA LYS A 171 4.12 -6.17 13.70
C LYS A 171 4.23 -4.89 14.51
N TRP A 172 3.31 -4.73 15.46
CA TRP A 172 3.22 -3.52 16.28
C TRP A 172 4.39 -3.38 17.25
N LEU A 173 4.79 -2.12 17.50
CA LEU A 173 5.75 -1.78 18.53
C LEU A 173 5.25 -2.33 19.87
N SER A 174 6.14 -2.99 20.61
CA SER A 174 5.81 -3.47 21.94
C SER A 174 5.66 -2.29 22.91
N LEU A 175 4.53 -2.21 23.60
CA LEU A 175 4.31 -1.21 24.66
C LEU A 175 5.08 -1.54 25.95
N ILE A 176 5.93 -2.56 25.94
CA ILE A 176 6.70 -2.97 27.12
C ILE A 176 8.06 -2.27 27.08
N HIS A 177 8.08 -0.99 27.41
CA HIS A 177 9.25 -0.30 27.96
C HIS A 177 8.75 0.89 28.79
N ILE A 178 8.16 0.59 29.94
CA ILE A 178 8.10 1.48 31.08
C ILE A 178 8.98 0.84 32.15
#